data_d1fb8e473f54e2097a999d396ddacfdb
#
_entry.id   d1fb8e473f54e2097a999d396ddacfdb
#
_cell.length_a   1.000
_cell.length_b   1.000
_cell.length_c   1.000
_cell.angle_alpha   90.00
_cell.angle_beta   90.00
_cell.angle_gamma   90.00
#
_symmetry.space_group_name_H-M   'P 1'
#
loop_
_entity.id
_entity.type
_entity.pdbx_description
1 polymer ?
#
loop_
_entity_poly.entity_id
_entity_poly.type
_entity_poly.pdbx_seq_one_letter_code
_entity_poly.pdbx_strand_id
1 'polypeptide(L)'
;RLALHLNISSIVIGLTVVSFGTSFPELVVSVNAALDGHPDISLGNVVGSNIANLGLVLGLTAVVFPISVQRASVVLHWPLMLLSTLLLIVFSWDLTIDTWEAFILVGCLIAYNILVIKISGGSKSEEIEEVDASIEKSKSGLIRTIIILVASIALLIFGADLLVDGAIVVARSFGLEERIIAISVIAFGTSAPELATSLIAVYKKETSIGIGNLIGSNIFNILAILGITGILHPIQVNPVILSFDLIWVLGIPLLLTPFLLSRMKVSRLEGVILVGLYITYLFLIF
;
A
#
# COMPACT_ATOMS: atom_id res chain seq x y z
N ARG A 1 17.86 8.79 -7.31
CA ARG A 1 19.21 8.83 -6.71
C ARG A 1 19.49 7.58 -5.86
N LEU A 2 18.64 7.19 -4.90
CA LEU A 2 18.83 5.98 -4.08
C LEU A 2 18.93 4.71 -4.95
N ALA A 3 18.05 4.55 -5.93
CA ALA A 3 18.06 3.46 -6.89
C ALA A 3 19.42 3.33 -7.60
N LEU A 4 19.97 4.45 -8.07
CA LEU A 4 21.27 4.53 -8.74
C LEU A 4 22.45 4.13 -7.81
N HIS A 5 22.40 4.57 -6.55
CA HIS A 5 23.45 4.21 -5.57
C HIS A 5 23.43 2.74 -5.19
N LEU A 6 22.23 2.14 -5.14
CA LEU A 6 22.03 0.73 -4.76
C LEU A 6 22.06 -0.22 -5.97
N ASN A 7 22.17 0.29 -7.21
CA ASN A 7 22.09 -0.49 -8.45
C ASN A 7 20.81 -1.34 -8.56
N ILE A 8 19.66 -0.78 -8.11
CA ILE A 8 18.35 -1.42 -8.18
C ILE A 8 17.40 -0.55 -8.99
N SER A 9 16.39 -1.18 -9.63
CA SER A 9 15.43 -0.46 -10.47
C SER A 9 14.51 0.46 -9.65
N SER A 10 13.98 1.51 -10.29
CA SER A 10 13.05 2.47 -9.68
C SER A 10 11.80 1.79 -9.12
N ILE A 11 11.30 0.75 -9.78
CA ILE A 11 10.15 -0.02 -9.30
C ILE A 11 10.42 -0.74 -7.99
N VAL A 12 11.63 -1.31 -7.80
CA VAL A 12 12.01 -1.99 -6.56
C VAL A 12 12.05 -1.01 -5.39
N ILE A 13 12.54 0.20 -5.60
CA ILE A 13 12.48 1.26 -4.59
C ILE A 13 11.02 1.56 -4.23
N GLY A 14 10.12 1.67 -5.21
CA GLY A 14 8.69 1.85 -4.97
C GLY A 14 8.08 0.70 -4.17
N LEU A 15 8.34 -0.55 -4.57
CA LEU A 15 7.82 -1.77 -3.95
C LEU A 15 8.37 -2.05 -2.54
N THR A 16 9.48 -1.47 -2.15
CA THR A 16 10.16 -1.76 -0.88
C THR A 16 10.29 -0.52 0.00
N VAL A 17 11.24 0.36 -0.32
CA VAL A 17 11.60 1.49 0.55
C VAL A 17 10.47 2.51 0.67
N VAL A 18 9.83 2.85 -0.46
CA VAL A 18 8.78 3.87 -0.47
C VAL A 18 7.52 3.31 0.18
N SER A 19 7.08 2.11 -0.24
CA SER A 19 5.90 1.47 0.36
C SER A 19 6.05 1.20 1.86
N PHE A 20 7.23 0.74 2.31
CA PHE A 20 7.50 0.61 3.74
C PHE A 20 7.37 1.95 4.47
N GLY A 21 7.96 3.01 3.89
CA GLY A 21 7.96 4.33 4.52
C GLY A 21 6.56 4.97 4.57
N THR A 22 5.77 4.81 3.51
CA THR A 22 4.41 5.38 3.44
C THR A 22 3.40 4.58 4.23
N SER A 23 3.55 3.24 4.33
CA SER A 23 2.69 2.37 5.14
C SER A 23 3.12 2.25 6.61
N PHE A 24 4.09 3.05 7.06
CA PHE A 24 4.49 3.06 8.47
C PHE A 24 3.39 3.60 9.40
N PRO A 25 2.62 4.65 9.04
CA PRO A 25 1.46 5.08 9.84
C PRO A 25 0.45 3.95 10.04
N GLU A 26 0.11 3.21 8.99
CA GLU A 26 -0.79 2.06 9.08
C GLU A 26 -0.28 1.01 10.05
N LEU A 27 1.03 0.73 10.04
CA LEU A 27 1.66 -0.21 10.98
C LEU A 27 1.47 0.26 12.43
N VAL A 28 1.78 1.52 12.72
CA VAL A 28 1.68 2.09 14.06
C VAL A 28 0.23 2.06 14.55
N VAL A 29 -0.71 2.50 13.71
CA VAL A 29 -2.15 2.50 14.05
C VAL A 29 -2.65 1.09 14.30
N SER A 30 -2.35 0.13 13.40
CA SER A 30 -2.85 -1.24 13.52
C SER A 30 -2.27 -1.98 14.73
N VAL A 31 -0.97 -1.80 15.02
CA VAL A 31 -0.33 -2.42 16.20
C VAL A 31 -0.90 -1.83 17.49
N ASN A 32 -0.98 -0.50 17.61
CA ASN A 32 -1.51 0.15 18.79
C ASN A 32 -2.97 -0.25 19.03
N ALA A 33 -3.81 -0.21 17.99
CA ALA A 33 -5.21 -0.61 18.10
C ALA A 33 -5.38 -2.06 18.57
N ALA A 34 -4.57 -2.99 18.08
CA ALA A 34 -4.63 -4.39 18.50
C ALA A 34 -4.19 -4.56 19.96
N LEU A 35 -3.14 -3.87 20.40
CA LEU A 35 -2.66 -3.89 21.78
C LEU A 35 -3.64 -3.25 22.76
N ASP A 36 -4.38 -2.22 22.32
CA ASP A 36 -5.40 -1.52 23.09
C ASP A 36 -6.75 -2.27 23.12
N GLY A 37 -6.85 -3.43 22.45
CA GLY A 37 -8.05 -4.26 22.41
C GLY A 37 -9.14 -3.80 21.42
N HIS A 38 -8.72 -3.10 20.34
CA HIS A 38 -9.57 -2.63 19.25
C HIS A 38 -9.22 -3.35 17.93
N PRO A 39 -9.50 -4.68 17.80
CA PRO A 39 -9.13 -5.45 16.61
C PRO A 39 -9.84 -4.97 15.33
N ASP A 40 -11.06 -4.43 15.45
CA ASP A 40 -11.79 -3.85 14.31
C ASP A 40 -11.09 -2.62 13.73
N ILE A 41 -10.43 -1.82 14.57
CA ILE A 41 -9.60 -0.70 14.11
C ILE A 41 -8.34 -1.22 13.43
N SER A 42 -7.69 -2.23 14.02
CA SER A 42 -6.47 -2.80 13.47
C SER A 42 -6.67 -3.40 12.07
N LEU A 43 -7.61 -4.34 11.94
CA LEU A 43 -7.89 -5.01 10.68
C LEU A 43 -8.58 -4.07 9.68
N GLY A 44 -9.53 -3.26 10.16
CA GLY A 44 -10.26 -2.29 9.34
C GLY A 44 -9.34 -1.25 8.70
N ASN A 45 -8.30 -0.78 9.41
CA ASN A 45 -7.29 0.10 8.84
C ASN A 45 -6.56 -0.55 7.66
N VAL A 46 -6.09 -1.80 7.81
CA VAL A 46 -5.38 -2.53 6.74
C VAL A 46 -6.28 -2.78 5.53
N VAL A 47 -7.49 -3.27 5.77
CA VAL A 47 -8.49 -3.56 4.72
C VAL A 47 -8.89 -2.28 4.00
N GLY A 48 -9.22 -1.22 4.75
CA GLY A 48 -9.61 0.08 4.22
C GLY A 48 -8.49 0.75 3.42
N SER A 49 -7.23 0.71 3.92
CA SER A 49 -6.08 1.25 3.21
C SER A 49 -5.82 0.51 1.89
N ASN A 50 -6.02 -0.81 1.84
CA ASN A 50 -5.87 -1.57 0.59
C ASN A 50 -6.96 -1.20 -0.43
N ILE A 51 -8.20 -1.00 0.00
CA ILE A 51 -9.29 -0.51 -0.85
C ILE A 51 -8.99 0.93 -1.31
N ALA A 52 -8.57 1.81 -0.39
CA ALA A 52 -8.24 3.20 -0.69
C ALA A 52 -7.06 3.32 -1.67
N ASN A 53 -6.01 2.52 -1.49
CA ASN A 53 -4.83 2.54 -2.36
C ASN A 53 -5.19 2.22 -3.83
N LEU A 54 -6.04 1.24 -4.07
CA LEU A 54 -6.45 0.87 -5.43
C LEU A 54 -7.65 1.68 -5.93
N GLY A 55 -8.66 1.90 -5.11
CA GLY A 55 -9.86 2.63 -5.50
C GLY A 55 -9.62 4.13 -5.60
N LEU A 56 -9.11 4.73 -4.54
CA LEU A 56 -8.94 6.18 -4.45
C LEU A 56 -7.58 6.65 -4.98
N VAL A 57 -6.46 6.14 -4.43
CA VAL A 57 -5.13 6.66 -4.74
C VAL A 57 -4.73 6.36 -6.18
N LEU A 58 -4.83 5.11 -6.62
CA LEU A 58 -4.59 4.74 -8.02
C LEU A 58 -5.60 5.42 -8.94
N GLY A 59 -6.87 5.44 -8.54
CA GLY A 59 -7.95 6.07 -9.29
C GLY A 59 -7.71 7.56 -9.54
N LEU A 60 -7.50 8.36 -8.48
CA LEU A 60 -7.22 9.80 -8.60
C LEU A 60 -5.94 10.07 -9.38
N THR A 61 -4.88 9.30 -9.11
CA THR A 61 -3.61 9.45 -9.83
C THR A 61 -3.79 9.20 -11.33
N ALA A 62 -4.55 8.17 -11.71
CA ALA A 62 -4.83 7.85 -13.12
C ALA A 62 -5.75 8.87 -13.81
N VAL A 63 -6.68 9.48 -13.08
CA VAL A 63 -7.52 10.60 -13.59
C VAL A 63 -6.66 11.81 -13.96
N VAL A 64 -5.71 12.16 -13.08
CA VAL A 64 -4.81 13.30 -13.33
C VAL A 64 -3.82 12.95 -14.45
N PHE A 65 -3.15 11.82 -14.35
CA PHE A 65 -2.16 11.35 -15.31
C PHE A 65 -2.37 9.84 -15.59
N PRO A 66 -2.63 9.44 -16.85
CA PRO A 66 -2.66 8.03 -17.21
C PRO A 66 -1.35 7.35 -16.86
N ILE A 67 -1.43 6.19 -16.23
CA ILE A 67 -0.27 5.50 -15.65
C ILE A 67 0.11 4.33 -16.54
N SER A 68 1.32 4.35 -17.10
CA SER A 68 1.90 3.19 -17.78
C SER A 68 2.44 2.19 -16.75
N VAL A 69 2.15 0.91 -16.93
CA VAL A 69 2.54 -0.14 -15.99
C VAL A 69 3.55 -1.07 -16.66
N GLN A 70 4.68 -1.29 -16.02
CA GLN A 70 5.71 -2.19 -16.55
C GLN A 70 5.21 -3.64 -16.53
N ARG A 71 5.63 -4.44 -17.53
CA ARG A 71 5.24 -5.84 -17.65
C ARG A 71 5.61 -6.66 -16.41
N ALA A 72 6.77 -6.40 -15.81
CA ALA A 72 7.19 -7.05 -14.58
C ALA A 72 6.20 -6.84 -13.43
N SER A 73 5.63 -5.62 -13.31
CA SER A 73 4.61 -5.31 -12.29
C SER A 73 3.36 -6.14 -12.50
N VAL A 74 2.90 -6.27 -13.75
CA VAL A 74 1.65 -6.98 -14.08
C VAL A 74 1.81 -8.49 -13.96
N VAL A 75 2.97 -9.04 -14.37
CA VAL A 75 3.18 -10.49 -14.42
C VAL A 75 3.66 -11.07 -13.08
N LEU A 76 4.37 -10.29 -12.27
CA LEU A 76 4.96 -10.78 -11.02
C LEU A 76 4.31 -10.14 -9.78
N HIS A 77 4.36 -8.80 -9.67
CA HIS A 77 3.99 -8.14 -8.41
C HIS A 77 2.47 -8.08 -8.21
N TRP A 78 1.71 -7.89 -9.29
CA TRP A 78 0.25 -7.89 -9.22
C TRP A 78 -0.34 -9.24 -8.79
N PRO A 79 0.06 -10.40 -9.36
CA PRO A 79 -0.38 -11.70 -8.86
C PRO A 79 0.03 -11.99 -7.42
N LEU A 80 1.22 -11.54 -6.98
CA LEU A 80 1.66 -11.69 -5.59
C LEU A 80 0.82 -10.85 -4.63
N MET A 81 0.39 -9.65 -5.05
CA MET A 81 -0.57 -8.85 -4.30
C MET A 81 -1.93 -9.54 -4.19
N LEU A 82 -2.45 -10.11 -5.28
CA LEU A 82 -3.68 -10.90 -5.25
C LEU A 82 -3.54 -12.14 -4.35
N LEU A 83 -2.41 -12.82 -4.42
CA LEU A 83 -2.13 -13.97 -3.56
C LEU A 83 -2.09 -13.59 -2.07
N SER A 84 -1.48 -12.45 -1.72
CA SER A 84 -1.52 -11.95 -0.33
C SER A 84 -2.94 -11.65 0.14
N THR A 85 -3.78 -11.09 -0.73
CA THR A 85 -5.20 -10.86 -0.44
C THR A 85 -5.97 -12.18 -0.25
N LEU A 86 -5.72 -13.17 -1.10
CA LEU A 86 -6.33 -14.50 -0.94
C LEU A 86 -5.88 -15.17 0.37
N LEU A 87 -4.61 -15.02 0.73
CA LEU A 87 -4.09 -15.55 1.99
C LEU A 87 -4.78 -14.89 3.20
N LEU A 88 -4.99 -13.57 3.15
CA LEU A 88 -5.77 -12.85 4.16
C LEU A 88 -7.19 -13.42 4.28
N ILE A 89 -7.88 -13.64 3.15
CA ILE A 89 -9.24 -14.22 3.16
C ILE A 89 -9.24 -15.60 3.80
N VAL A 90 -8.27 -16.44 3.46
CA VAL A 90 -8.16 -17.82 4.01
C VAL A 90 -7.93 -17.76 5.52
N PHE A 91 -7.01 -16.94 6.00
CA PHE A 91 -6.71 -16.81 7.42
C PHE A 91 -7.80 -16.09 8.23
N SER A 92 -8.68 -15.35 7.55
CA SER A 92 -9.84 -14.71 8.20
C SER A 92 -11.07 -15.64 8.30
N TRP A 93 -11.01 -16.87 7.75
CA TRP A 93 -12.19 -17.73 7.58
C TRP A 93 -12.81 -18.20 8.90
N ASP A 94 -11.99 -18.48 9.89
CA ASP A 94 -12.40 -18.87 11.24
C ASP A 94 -12.59 -17.69 12.19
N LEU A 95 -12.59 -16.47 11.66
CA LEU A 95 -12.77 -15.19 12.36
C LEU A 95 -11.64 -14.85 13.34
N THR A 96 -10.46 -15.45 13.19
CA THR A 96 -9.29 -15.10 14.00
C THR A 96 -8.02 -15.31 13.18
N ILE A 97 -7.18 -14.28 13.06
CA ILE A 97 -5.83 -14.46 12.54
C ILE A 97 -4.93 -14.83 13.70
N ASP A 98 -4.55 -16.09 13.77
CA ASP A 98 -3.72 -16.63 14.83
C ASP A 98 -2.24 -16.25 14.69
N THR A 99 -1.50 -16.33 15.78
CA THR A 99 -0.06 -16.03 15.79
C THR A 99 0.75 -16.89 14.80
N TRP A 100 0.41 -18.15 14.59
CA TRP A 100 1.10 -19.01 13.61
C TRP A 100 0.84 -18.57 12.15
N GLU A 101 -0.35 -18.09 11.84
CA GLU A 101 -0.70 -17.50 10.54
C GLU A 101 0.04 -16.19 10.31
N ALA A 102 0.15 -15.37 11.37
CA ALA A 102 0.93 -14.17 11.37
C ALA A 102 2.42 -14.43 11.06
N PHE A 103 3.02 -15.49 11.61
CA PHE A 103 4.37 -15.91 11.24
C PHE A 103 4.47 -16.31 9.75
N ILE A 104 3.45 -16.95 9.19
CA ILE A 104 3.41 -17.27 7.74
C ILE A 104 3.35 -15.97 6.92
N LEU A 105 2.53 -14.97 7.30
CA LEU A 105 2.48 -13.68 6.61
C LEU A 105 3.85 -13.01 6.58
N VAL A 106 4.55 -12.93 7.72
CA VAL A 106 5.91 -12.36 7.79
C VAL A 106 6.90 -13.20 6.97
N GLY A 107 6.80 -14.52 7.00
CA GLY A 107 7.60 -15.42 6.16
C GLY A 107 7.39 -15.16 4.66
N CYS A 108 6.14 -14.97 4.22
CA CYS A 108 5.80 -14.59 2.86
C CYS A 108 6.36 -13.22 2.49
N LEU A 109 6.34 -12.24 3.40
CA LEU A 109 6.95 -10.93 3.18
C LEU A 109 8.47 -11.05 2.93
N ILE A 110 9.16 -11.81 3.77
CA ILE A 110 10.61 -12.04 3.62
C ILE A 110 10.90 -12.72 2.27
N ALA A 111 10.14 -13.77 1.93
CA ALA A 111 10.28 -14.46 0.66
C ALA A 111 10.01 -13.52 -0.53
N TYR A 112 8.98 -12.68 -0.45
CA TYR A 112 8.68 -11.66 -1.46
C TYR A 112 9.84 -10.68 -1.65
N ASN A 113 10.38 -10.12 -0.57
CA ASN A 113 11.50 -9.18 -0.66
C ASN A 113 12.76 -9.84 -1.26
N ILE A 114 13.09 -11.08 -0.86
CA ILE A 114 14.20 -11.83 -1.44
C ILE A 114 13.98 -12.05 -2.95
N LEU A 115 12.77 -12.41 -3.35
CA LEU A 115 12.41 -12.62 -4.75
C LEU A 115 12.58 -11.33 -5.57
N VAL A 116 12.05 -10.21 -5.07
CA VAL A 116 12.15 -8.88 -5.71
C VAL A 116 13.62 -8.48 -5.91
N ILE A 117 14.45 -8.61 -4.87
CA ILE A 117 15.88 -8.26 -4.94
C ILE A 117 16.62 -9.17 -5.92
N LYS A 118 16.37 -10.49 -5.91
CA LYS A 118 17.03 -11.44 -6.82
C LYS A 118 16.70 -11.19 -8.29
N ILE A 119 15.42 -10.94 -8.59
CA ILE A 119 15.00 -10.70 -9.98
C ILE A 119 15.53 -9.36 -10.48
N SER A 120 15.57 -8.35 -9.64
CA SER A 120 16.07 -7.02 -10.01
C SER A 120 17.58 -6.92 -10.13
N GLY A 121 18.34 -7.76 -9.43
CA GLY A 121 19.80 -7.81 -9.53
C GLY A 121 20.33 -8.31 -10.90
N GLY A 122 19.45 -8.87 -11.74
CA GLY A 122 19.78 -9.33 -13.10
C GLY A 122 19.42 -8.34 -14.23
N SER A 123 18.55 -7.38 -13.95
CA SER A 123 18.16 -6.35 -14.93
C SER A 123 18.87 -5.03 -14.63
N LYS A 124 20.03 -4.83 -15.24
CA LYS A 124 20.53 -3.47 -15.50
C LYS A 124 19.47 -2.83 -16.41
N SER A 125 18.61 -2.00 -15.86
CA SER A 125 17.66 -1.27 -16.68
C SER A 125 18.42 -0.29 -17.56
N GLU A 126 18.12 -0.27 -18.85
CA GLU A 126 18.64 0.73 -19.81
C GLU A 126 18.38 2.18 -19.29
N GLU A 127 17.38 2.37 -18.44
CA GLU A 127 17.08 3.63 -17.70
C GLU A 127 18.25 4.10 -16.80
N ILE A 128 19.11 3.20 -16.31
CA ILE A 128 20.23 3.56 -15.44
C ILE A 128 21.38 4.15 -16.27
N GLU A 129 21.58 3.73 -17.52
CA GLU A 129 22.68 4.20 -18.36
C GLU A 129 22.49 5.66 -18.83
N GLU A 130 21.26 6.11 -19.11
CA GLU A 130 21.00 7.50 -19.53
C GLU A 130 21.11 8.51 -18.39
N VAL A 131 20.81 8.11 -17.14
CA VAL A 131 20.84 9.00 -15.97
C VAL A 131 22.20 9.02 -15.28
N ASP A 132 23.05 7.99 -15.46
CA ASP A 132 24.36 7.86 -14.80
C ASP A 132 25.38 8.94 -15.24
N ALA A 133 25.18 9.54 -16.42
CA ALA A 133 26.11 10.55 -16.95
C ALA A 133 26.02 11.93 -16.25
N SER A 134 24.96 12.21 -15.46
CA SER A 134 24.70 13.52 -14.85
C SER A 134 24.70 13.56 -13.32
N ILE A 135 24.86 12.41 -12.63
CA ILE A 135 24.79 12.36 -11.17
C ILE A 135 26.15 11.90 -10.60
N GLU A 136 26.85 12.83 -9.94
CA GLU A 136 28.03 12.52 -9.15
C GLU A 136 27.71 11.48 -8.04
N LYS A 137 28.32 10.29 -8.14
CA LYS A 137 28.24 9.24 -7.11
C LYS A 137 29.11 9.61 -5.89
N SER A 138 28.77 10.70 -5.19
CA SER A 138 29.47 11.11 -3.98
C SER A 138 28.81 10.49 -2.74
N LYS A 139 29.63 10.00 -1.79
CA LYS A 139 29.15 9.51 -0.46
C LYS A 139 28.35 10.60 0.28
N SER A 140 28.70 11.87 0.16
CA SER A 140 27.95 12.98 0.74
C SER A 140 26.56 13.13 0.10
N GLY A 141 26.42 12.84 -1.20
CA GLY A 141 25.13 12.83 -1.90
C GLY A 141 24.21 11.73 -1.41
N LEU A 142 24.73 10.55 -1.08
CA LEU A 142 23.93 9.43 -0.53
C LEU A 142 23.39 9.76 0.86
N ILE A 143 24.24 10.23 1.77
CA ILE A 143 23.84 10.60 3.14
C ILE A 143 22.74 11.68 3.10
N ARG A 144 22.94 12.71 2.30
CA ARG A 144 21.93 13.78 2.13
C ARG A 144 20.60 13.21 1.59
N THR A 145 20.65 12.29 0.63
CA THR A 145 19.45 11.64 0.07
C THR A 145 18.71 10.83 1.12
N ILE A 146 19.45 10.07 1.96
CA ILE A 146 18.86 9.30 3.06
C ILE A 146 18.23 10.22 4.10
N ILE A 147 18.92 11.31 4.50
CA ILE A 147 18.38 12.26 5.46
C ILE A 147 17.08 12.92 4.93
N ILE A 148 17.08 13.35 3.68
CA ILE A 148 15.88 13.93 3.05
C ILE A 148 14.74 12.90 3.00
N LEU A 149 15.03 11.66 2.63
CA LEU A 149 14.04 10.58 2.59
C LEU A 149 13.43 10.34 3.97
N VAL A 150 14.25 10.15 4.99
CA VAL A 150 13.79 9.93 6.37
C VAL A 150 13.00 11.11 6.90
N ALA A 151 13.49 12.34 6.68
CA ALA A 151 12.77 13.55 7.09
C ALA A 151 11.42 13.70 6.37
N SER A 152 11.37 13.39 5.08
CA SER A 152 10.11 13.44 4.30
C SER A 152 9.10 12.40 4.79
N ILE A 153 9.54 11.17 5.05
CA ILE A 153 8.69 10.11 5.63
C ILE A 153 8.18 10.55 7.01
N ALA A 154 9.05 11.05 7.88
CA ALA A 154 8.65 11.51 9.21
C ALA A 154 7.62 12.65 9.15
N LEU A 155 7.76 13.59 8.21
CA LEU A 155 6.79 14.68 8.01
C LEU A 155 5.45 14.15 7.48
N LEU A 156 5.46 13.16 6.58
CA LEU A 156 4.24 12.53 6.08
C LEU A 156 3.52 11.77 7.20
N ILE A 157 4.26 11.01 8.03
CA ILE A 157 3.70 10.31 9.19
C ILE A 157 3.06 11.32 10.14
N PHE A 158 3.80 12.37 10.54
CA PHE A 158 3.27 13.39 11.44
C PHE A 158 2.01 14.08 10.90
N GLY A 159 1.98 14.38 9.59
CA GLY A 159 0.80 14.95 8.93
C GLY A 159 -0.39 13.98 8.89
N ALA A 160 -0.15 12.70 8.65
CA ALA A 160 -1.17 11.66 8.67
C ALA A 160 -1.75 11.47 10.09
N ASP A 161 -0.90 11.42 11.12
CA ASP A 161 -1.33 11.30 12.52
C ASP A 161 -2.26 12.45 12.93
N LEU A 162 -1.88 13.70 12.61
CA LEU A 162 -2.73 14.87 12.90
C LEU A 162 -4.09 14.80 12.20
N LEU A 163 -4.11 14.31 10.95
CA LEU A 163 -5.34 14.17 10.18
C LEU A 163 -6.21 13.07 10.77
N VAL A 164 -5.63 11.91 11.12
CA VAL A 164 -6.31 10.76 11.71
C VAL A 164 -6.92 11.14 13.06
N ASP A 165 -6.15 11.76 13.97
CA ASP A 165 -6.61 12.17 15.28
C ASP A 165 -7.81 13.12 15.19
N GLY A 166 -7.69 14.15 14.33
CA GLY A 166 -8.78 15.10 14.10
C GLY A 166 -10.03 14.44 13.54
N ALA A 167 -9.85 13.54 12.57
CA ALA A 167 -10.95 12.86 11.90
C ALA A 167 -11.67 11.85 12.82
N ILE A 168 -10.93 11.12 13.69
CA ILE A 168 -11.51 10.21 14.70
C ILE A 168 -12.40 10.98 15.67
N VAL A 169 -11.96 12.14 16.17
CA VAL A 169 -12.75 12.97 17.09
C VAL A 169 -14.08 13.37 16.44
N VAL A 170 -14.04 13.79 15.19
CA VAL A 170 -15.24 14.15 14.42
C VAL A 170 -16.13 12.93 14.22
N ALA A 171 -15.59 11.82 13.73
CA ALA A 171 -16.36 10.61 13.45
C ALA A 171 -17.06 10.04 14.69
N ARG A 172 -16.36 10.00 15.84
CA ARG A 172 -16.96 9.60 17.13
C ARG A 172 -18.08 10.54 17.58
N SER A 173 -17.99 11.83 17.30
CA SER A 173 -19.06 12.78 17.61
C SER A 173 -20.35 12.51 16.84
N PHE A 174 -20.26 11.85 15.69
CA PHE A 174 -21.41 11.38 14.89
C PHE A 174 -21.90 9.97 15.29
N GLY A 175 -21.28 9.33 16.29
CA GLY A 175 -21.66 8.00 16.76
C GLY A 175 -21.36 6.85 15.80
N LEU A 176 -20.35 7.00 14.94
CA LEU A 176 -19.95 5.97 13.99
C LEU A 176 -19.27 4.78 14.69
N GLU A 177 -19.52 3.57 14.18
CA GLU A 177 -18.88 2.33 14.67
C GLU A 177 -17.37 2.32 14.39
N GLU A 178 -16.59 1.65 15.25
CA GLU A 178 -15.12 1.57 15.12
C GLU A 178 -14.69 1.00 13.77
N ARG A 179 -15.37 -0.01 13.25
CA ARG A 179 -15.12 -0.56 11.91
C ARG A 179 -15.25 0.50 10.82
N ILE A 180 -16.32 1.28 10.84
CA ILE A 180 -16.57 2.33 9.83
C ILE A 180 -15.50 3.40 9.93
N ILE A 181 -15.16 3.84 11.14
CA ILE A 181 -14.09 4.83 11.37
C ILE A 181 -12.76 4.30 10.81
N ALA A 182 -12.42 3.03 11.08
CA ALA A 182 -11.18 2.43 10.65
C ALA A 182 -11.08 2.34 9.11
N ILE A 183 -12.11 1.77 8.49
CA ILE A 183 -12.13 1.49 7.04
C ILE A 183 -12.23 2.77 6.19
N SER A 184 -12.86 3.83 6.71
CA SER A 184 -13.05 5.07 5.97
C SER A 184 -12.06 6.16 6.40
N VAL A 185 -12.20 6.64 7.62
CA VAL A 185 -11.51 7.83 8.12
C VAL A 185 -10.03 7.58 8.38
N ILE A 186 -9.73 6.52 9.13
CA ILE A 186 -8.34 6.18 9.46
C ILE A 186 -7.62 5.73 8.19
N ALA A 187 -8.20 4.80 7.43
CA ALA A 187 -7.61 4.30 6.21
C ALA A 187 -7.34 5.40 5.16
N PHE A 188 -8.25 6.37 5.01
CA PHE A 188 -8.01 7.53 4.14
C PHE A 188 -6.86 8.39 4.65
N GLY A 189 -6.82 8.65 5.96
CA GLY A 189 -5.79 9.49 6.57
C GLY A 189 -4.40 8.88 6.48
N THR A 190 -4.28 7.58 6.80
CA THR A 190 -3.01 6.87 6.73
C THR A 190 -2.54 6.64 5.29
N SER A 191 -3.45 6.52 4.30
CA SER A 191 -3.12 6.42 2.88
C SER A 191 -2.85 7.77 2.19
N ALA A 192 -2.91 8.90 2.92
CA ALA A 192 -2.54 10.21 2.37
C ALA A 192 -1.07 10.30 1.92
N PRO A 193 -0.09 9.71 2.62
CA PRO A 193 1.30 9.60 2.14
C PRO A 193 1.40 8.86 0.79
N GLU A 194 0.68 7.76 0.61
CA GLU A 194 0.63 7.01 -0.64
C GLU A 194 0.08 7.87 -1.78
N LEU A 195 -0.98 8.62 -1.53
CA LEU A 195 -1.55 9.54 -2.51
C LEU A 195 -0.55 10.62 -2.93
N ALA A 196 0.07 11.28 -1.95
CA ALA A 196 1.04 12.33 -2.20
C ALA A 196 2.25 11.81 -2.98
N THR A 197 2.82 10.67 -2.57
CA THR A 197 3.99 10.08 -3.22
C THR A 197 3.68 9.60 -4.63
N SER A 198 2.53 8.95 -4.84
CA SER A 198 2.11 8.44 -6.16
C SER A 198 1.82 9.58 -7.13
N LEU A 199 1.11 10.63 -6.71
CA LEU A 199 0.85 11.81 -7.55
C LEU A 199 2.15 12.52 -7.95
N ILE A 200 3.08 12.71 -6.99
CA ILE A 200 4.36 13.36 -7.26
C ILE A 200 5.23 12.50 -8.18
N ALA A 201 5.27 11.18 -7.98
CA ALA A 201 6.02 10.26 -8.82
C ALA A 201 5.53 10.32 -10.28
N VAL A 202 4.22 10.24 -10.49
CA VAL A 202 3.65 10.29 -11.84
C VAL A 202 3.80 11.68 -12.47
N TYR A 203 3.66 12.76 -11.70
CA TYR A 203 3.95 14.12 -12.17
C TYR A 203 5.40 14.27 -12.66
N LYS A 204 6.34 13.63 -11.96
CA LYS A 204 7.77 13.59 -12.35
C LYS A 204 8.09 12.56 -13.43
N LYS A 205 7.09 11.91 -14.01
CA LYS A 205 7.20 10.82 -15.01
C LYS A 205 7.88 9.54 -14.46
N GLU A 206 7.99 9.40 -13.15
CA GLU A 206 8.49 8.21 -12.45
C GLU A 206 7.33 7.23 -12.15
N THR A 207 6.58 6.86 -13.19
CA THR A 207 5.36 6.04 -13.05
C THR A 207 5.63 4.69 -12.38
N SER A 208 6.82 4.12 -12.61
CA SER A 208 7.26 2.87 -11.99
C SER A 208 7.33 2.96 -10.46
N ILE A 209 7.77 4.10 -9.92
CA ILE A 209 7.80 4.33 -8.47
C ILE A 209 6.37 4.42 -7.93
N GLY A 210 5.48 5.17 -8.61
CA GLY A 210 4.09 5.34 -8.17
C GLY A 210 3.33 4.01 -8.13
N ILE A 211 3.39 3.22 -9.19
CA ILE A 211 2.77 1.89 -9.23
C ILE A 211 3.43 0.92 -8.25
N GLY A 212 4.77 0.94 -8.18
CA GLY A 212 5.50 0.12 -7.22
C GLY A 212 5.09 0.42 -5.78
N ASN A 213 4.95 1.70 -5.43
CA ASN A 213 4.47 2.13 -4.12
C ASN A 213 3.09 1.54 -3.82
N LEU A 214 2.11 1.69 -4.73
CA LEU A 214 0.75 1.21 -4.49
C LEU A 214 0.66 -0.31 -4.35
N ILE A 215 1.29 -1.06 -5.26
CA ILE A 215 1.32 -2.53 -5.17
C ILE A 215 2.07 -2.97 -3.90
N GLY A 216 3.22 -2.35 -3.64
CA GLY A 216 4.05 -2.64 -2.48
C GLY A 216 3.33 -2.36 -1.16
N SER A 217 2.64 -1.21 -1.03
CA SER A 217 1.85 -0.88 0.16
C SER A 217 0.72 -1.87 0.40
N ASN A 218 0.00 -2.33 -0.64
CA ASN A 218 -1.03 -3.35 -0.47
C ASN A 218 -0.45 -4.69 0.01
N ILE A 219 0.68 -5.14 -0.54
CA ILE A 219 1.38 -6.35 -0.08
C ILE A 219 1.89 -6.15 1.35
N PHE A 220 2.49 -4.99 1.64
CA PHE A 220 3.06 -4.66 2.93
C PHE A 220 1.98 -4.59 4.03
N ASN A 221 0.85 -3.96 3.73
CA ASN A 221 -0.28 -3.87 4.65
C ASN A 221 -0.78 -5.26 5.07
N ILE A 222 -0.90 -6.21 4.16
CA ILE A 222 -1.33 -7.56 4.49
C ILE A 222 -0.19 -8.36 5.15
N LEU A 223 0.97 -8.45 4.51
CA LEU A 223 2.00 -9.39 4.95
C LEU A 223 2.82 -8.86 6.15
N ALA A 224 3.13 -7.56 6.18
CA ALA A 224 3.89 -6.98 7.28
C ALA A 224 3.01 -6.53 8.43
N ILE A 225 2.01 -5.68 8.16
CA ILE A 225 1.23 -5.07 9.24
C ILE A 225 0.42 -6.12 9.98
N LEU A 226 -0.40 -6.93 9.29
CA LEU A 226 -1.15 -8.00 9.94
C LEU A 226 -0.23 -9.08 10.50
N GLY A 227 0.89 -9.39 9.82
CA GLY A 227 1.86 -10.34 10.31
C GLY A 227 2.51 -9.88 11.62
N ILE A 228 3.02 -8.66 11.68
CA ILE A 228 3.64 -8.11 12.90
C ILE A 228 2.58 -7.98 14.01
N THR A 229 1.42 -7.43 13.69
CA THR A 229 0.32 -7.25 14.65
C THR A 229 -0.14 -8.59 15.21
N GLY A 230 -0.39 -9.59 14.37
CA GLY A 230 -0.87 -10.92 14.79
C GLY A 230 0.17 -11.74 15.58
N ILE A 231 1.48 -11.48 15.38
CA ILE A 231 2.54 -12.04 16.23
C ILE A 231 2.47 -11.44 17.64
N LEU A 232 2.19 -10.14 17.76
CA LEU A 232 2.10 -9.45 19.05
C LEU A 232 0.78 -9.77 19.77
N HIS A 233 -0.32 -9.83 19.03
CA HIS A 233 -1.65 -10.11 19.53
C HIS A 233 -2.51 -10.74 18.44
N PRO A 234 -3.14 -11.94 18.65
CA PRO A 234 -4.08 -12.53 17.68
C PRO A 234 -5.19 -11.55 17.33
N ILE A 235 -5.53 -11.46 16.03
CA ILE A 235 -6.46 -10.47 15.54
C ILE A 235 -7.85 -11.09 15.36
N GLN A 236 -8.83 -10.63 16.12
CA GLN A 236 -10.22 -11.04 15.92
C GLN A 236 -10.76 -10.39 14.63
N VAL A 237 -11.41 -11.19 13.80
CA VAL A 237 -11.96 -10.75 12.51
C VAL A 237 -13.46 -10.52 12.65
N ASN A 238 -13.90 -9.29 12.41
CA ASN A 238 -15.32 -8.99 12.36
C ASN A 238 -15.97 -9.72 11.18
N PRO A 239 -17.07 -10.48 11.38
CA PRO A 239 -17.75 -11.21 10.30
C PRO A 239 -18.16 -10.32 9.11
N VAL A 240 -18.44 -9.03 9.34
CA VAL A 240 -18.75 -8.09 8.26
C VAL A 240 -17.53 -7.78 7.41
N ILE A 241 -16.35 -7.66 8.02
CA ILE A 241 -15.10 -7.49 7.27
C ILE A 241 -14.89 -8.69 6.33
N LEU A 242 -15.06 -9.91 6.83
CA LEU A 242 -14.89 -11.13 6.02
C LEU A 242 -15.93 -11.21 4.89
N SER A 243 -17.20 -10.98 5.19
CA SER A 243 -18.30 -11.21 4.23
C SER A 243 -18.55 -10.06 3.27
N PHE A 244 -18.09 -8.86 3.58
CA PHE A 244 -18.33 -7.67 2.76
C PHE A 244 -17.04 -6.97 2.35
N ASP A 245 -16.20 -6.53 3.29
CA ASP A 245 -15.06 -5.66 2.98
C ASP A 245 -13.96 -6.38 2.19
N LEU A 246 -13.65 -7.66 2.52
CA LEU A 246 -12.65 -8.45 1.79
C LEU A 246 -13.07 -8.76 0.34
N ILE A 247 -14.38 -8.73 0.03
CA ILE A 247 -14.86 -8.83 -1.36
C ILE A 247 -14.38 -7.62 -2.17
N TRP A 248 -14.39 -6.42 -1.59
CA TRP A 248 -13.90 -5.21 -2.25
C TRP A 248 -12.37 -5.19 -2.39
N VAL A 249 -11.64 -5.65 -1.36
CA VAL A 249 -10.17 -5.76 -1.42
C VAL A 249 -9.74 -6.67 -2.57
N LEU A 250 -10.46 -7.77 -2.81
CA LEU A 250 -10.17 -8.70 -3.91
C LEU A 250 -10.82 -8.26 -5.23
N GLY A 251 -12.03 -7.73 -5.18
CA GLY A 251 -12.83 -7.38 -6.36
C GLY A 251 -12.22 -6.26 -7.20
N ILE A 252 -11.75 -5.19 -6.56
CA ILE A 252 -11.15 -4.04 -7.26
C ILE A 252 -9.93 -4.46 -8.09
N PRO A 253 -8.91 -5.14 -7.53
CA PRO A 253 -7.77 -5.56 -8.33
C PRO A 253 -8.12 -6.64 -9.36
N LEU A 254 -9.06 -7.54 -9.10
CA LEU A 254 -9.52 -8.50 -10.10
C LEU A 254 -10.17 -7.81 -11.29
N LEU A 255 -10.98 -6.77 -11.06
CA LEU A 255 -11.62 -5.97 -12.12
C LEU A 255 -10.58 -5.23 -12.97
N LEU A 256 -9.47 -4.78 -12.37
CA LEU A 256 -8.38 -4.10 -13.09
C LEU A 256 -7.49 -5.08 -13.88
N THR A 257 -7.40 -6.33 -13.46
CA THR A 257 -6.47 -7.31 -14.04
C THR A 257 -6.60 -7.44 -15.57
N PRO A 258 -7.79 -7.56 -16.20
CA PRO A 258 -7.92 -7.64 -17.66
C PRO A 258 -7.37 -6.42 -18.39
N PHE A 259 -7.56 -5.22 -17.84
CA PHE A 259 -7.08 -3.98 -18.43
C PHE A 259 -5.55 -3.88 -18.34
N LEU A 260 -4.98 -4.26 -17.20
CA LEU A 260 -3.53 -4.29 -17.02
C LEU A 260 -2.88 -5.30 -17.97
N LEU A 261 -3.45 -6.50 -18.12
CA LEU A 261 -2.92 -7.53 -19.01
C LEU A 261 -3.01 -7.14 -20.50
N SER A 262 -4.08 -6.43 -20.91
CA SER A 262 -4.30 -6.09 -22.32
C SER A 262 -3.61 -4.81 -22.76
N ARG A 263 -3.50 -3.80 -21.89
CA ARG A 263 -3.08 -2.45 -22.26
C ARG A 263 -1.81 -1.96 -21.54
N MET A 264 -1.37 -2.66 -20.50
CA MET A 264 -0.22 -2.25 -19.67
C MET A 264 -0.30 -0.80 -19.21
N LYS A 265 -1.52 -0.30 -18.94
CA LYS A 265 -1.75 1.06 -18.45
C LYS A 265 -3.08 1.14 -17.70
N VAL A 266 -3.17 2.13 -16.81
CA VAL A 266 -4.43 2.60 -16.20
C VAL A 266 -4.77 3.94 -16.85
N SER A 267 -5.87 3.98 -17.59
CA SER A 267 -6.36 5.18 -18.27
C SER A 267 -7.17 6.08 -17.35
N ARG A 268 -7.47 7.30 -17.79
CA ARG A 268 -8.34 8.23 -17.02
C ARG A 268 -9.72 7.66 -16.77
N LEU A 269 -10.30 6.94 -17.75
CA LEU A 269 -11.61 6.32 -17.59
C LEU A 269 -11.60 5.25 -16.51
N GLU A 270 -10.60 4.38 -16.52
CA GLU A 270 -10.41 3.37 -15.47
C GLU A 270 -10.17 4.04 -14.12
N GLY A 271 -9.43 5.16 -14.07
CA GLY A 271 -9.29 5.98 -12.88
C GLY A 271 -10.63 6.50 -12.33
N VAL A 272 -11.50 7.02 -13.21
CA VAL A 272 -12.86 7.47 -12.81
C VAL A 272 -13.69 6.30 -12.28
N ILE A 273 -13.61 5.12 -12.92
CA ILE A 273 -14.31 3.91 -12.47
C ILE A 273 -13.83 3.51 -11.08
N LEU A 274 -12.53 3.51 -10.83
CA LEU A 274 -11.94 3.16 -9.53
C LEU A 274 -12.40 4.11 -8.43
N VAL A 275 -12.36 5.41 -8.66
CA VAL A 275 -12.87 6.41 -7.72
C VAL A 275 -14.36 6.21 -7.48
N GLY A 276 -15.13 5.94 -8.55
CA GLY A 276 -16.55 5.62 -8.44
C GLY A 276 -16.83 4.39 -7.58
N LEU A 277 -16.02 3.31 -7.76
CA LEU A 277 -16.12 2.10 -6.93
C LEU A 277 -15.78 2.40 -5.46
N TYR A 278 -14.75 3.19 -5.20
CA TYR A 278 -14.39 3.60 -3.84
C TYR A 278 -15.52 4.41 -3.18
N ILE A 279 -16.09 5.38 -3.89
CA ILE A 279 -17.24 6.17 -3.38
C ILE A 279 -18.45 5.26 -3.14
N THR A 280 -18.74 4.32 -4.06
CA THR A 280 -19.82 3.35 -3.89
C THR A 280 -19.59 2.49 -2.66
N TYR A 281 -18.36 2.00 -2.47
CA TYR A 281 -17.99 1.25 -1.29
C TYR A 281 -18.24 2.04 0.00
N LEU A 282 -17.77 3.30 0.07
CA LEU A 282 -18.02 4.16 1.21
C LEU A 282 -19.53 4.34 1.45
N PHE A 283 -20.32 4.62 0.41
CA PHE A 283 -21.77 4.78 0.54
C PHE A 283 -22.49 3.53 1.07
N LEU A 284 -21.95 2.33 0.79
CA LEU A 284 -22.54 1.07 1.26
C LEU A 284 -22.17 0.72 2.70
N ILE A 285 -21.10 1.27 3.25
CA ILE A 285 -20.68 1.02 4.63
C ILE A 285 -21.28 2.03 5.63
N PHE A 286 -21.67 3.21 5.16
CA PHE A 286 -22.42 4.23 5.93
C PHE A 286 -23.92 4.04 5.85
#